data_9efb68d5cd38f4c1c5ca41d5f6a79450
#
_entry.id   9efb68d5cd38f4c1c5ca41d5f6a79450
#
_cell.length_a   1.000
_cell.length_b   1.000
_cell.length_c   1.000
_cell.angle_alpha   90.00
_cell.angle_beta   90.00
_cell.angle_gamma   90.00
#
_symmetry.space_group_name_H-M   'P 1'
#
loop_
_entity.id
_entity.type
_entity.pdbx_description
1 polymer ?
#
loop_
_entity_poly.entity_id
_entity_poly.type
_entity_poly.pdbx_seq_one_letter_code
_entity_poly.pdbx_strand_id
1 'polypeptide(L)'
;MITPAEERPAESATRTILIVDDDKSVTETFARILTLEGFQVETAVSAQAGLELADNVHPDGILLDLRMPITSGLQFLRSLRARPHLAQVPVAIITGDYFLAEPIQTELEMLRATVKFKPMWLEDLVALARTLVYG
;
A
#
# COMPACT_ATOMS: atom_id res chain seq x y z
N MET A 1 -36.83 1.01 9.53
CA MET A 1 -36.08 1.54 8.39
C MET A 1 -34.59 1.50 8.66
N ILE A 2 -33.85 0.96 7.72
CA ILE A 2 -32.41 0.82 7.84
C ILE A 2 -31.75 2.16 7.50
N THR A 3 -30.73 2.56 8.24
CA THR A 3 -29.96 3.75 7.90
C THR A 3 -29.12 3.51 6.65
N PRO A 4 -28.75 4.56 5.91
CA PRO A 4 -27.85 4.38 4.75
C PRO A 4 -26.57 3.64 5.08
N ALA A 5 -26.03 3.84 6.28
CA ALA A 5 -24.80 3.14 6.68
C ALA A 5 -25.03 1.64 6.83
N GLU A 6 -26.18 1.24 7.33
CA GLU A 6 -26.51 -0.18 7.49
C GLU A 6 -26.82 -0.85 6.16
N GLU A 7 -27.36 -0.11 5.21
CA GLU A 7 -27.71 -0.62 3.89
C GLU A 7 -26.50 -0.72 2.97
N ARG A 8 -25.42 -0.04 3.31
CA ARG A 8 -24.27 0.05 2.42
C ARG A 8 -23.53 -1.28 2.31
N PRO A 9 -23.20 -1.72 1.08
CA PRO A 9 -22.29 -2.85 0.93
C PRO A 9 -20.93 -2.54 1.54
N ALA A 10 -20.16 -3.57 1.88
CA ALA A 10 -18.85 -3.39 2.47
C ALA A 10 -17.93 -2.52 1.59
N GLU A 11 -18.02 -2.68 0.28
CA GLU A 11 -17.21 -1.92 -0.67
C GLU A 11 -17.59 -0.43 -0.75
N SER A 12 -18.73 -0.04 -0.19
CA SER A 12 -19.11 1.37 -0.10
C SER A 12 -18.50 2.07 1.09
N ALA A 13 -18.00 1.32 2.06
CA ALA A 13 -17.33 1.91 3.22
C ALA A 13 -16.01 2.53 2.80
N THR A 14 -15.63 3.62 3.46
CA THR A 14 -14.37 4.26 3.18
C THR A 14 -13.21 3.32 3.51
N ARG A 15 -12.33 3.13 2.55
CA ARG A 15 -11.13 2.30 2.70
C ARG A 15 -9.93 3.16 2.96
N THR A 16 -9.03 2.67 3.79
CA THR A 16 -7.81 3.37 4.16
C THR A 16 -6.62 2.79 3.42
N ILE A 17 -5.88 3.65 2.75
CA ILE A 17 -4.62 3.31 2.06
C ILE A 17 -3.49 3.98 2.83
N LEU A 18 -2.46 3.21 3.15
CA LEU A 18 -1.22 3.75 3.69
C LEU A 18 -0.19 3.82 2.56
N ILE A 19 0.40 4.99 2.38
CA ILE A 19 1.46 5.19 1.38
C ILE A 19 2.77 5.38 2.13
N VAL A 20 3.76 4.58 1.78
CA VAL A 20 5.10 4.66 2.37
C VAL A 20 6.09 4.98 1.26
N ASP A 21 6.77 6.11 1.37
CA ASP A 21 7.78 6.56 0.42
C ASP A 21 8.67 7.58 1.14
N ASP A 22 9.97 7.55 0.90
CA ASP A 22 10.90 8.49 1.49
C ASP A 22 10.84 9.89 0.84
N ASP A 23 10.13 10.03 -0.27
CA ASP A 23 9.93 11.31 -0.94
C ASP A 23 8.57 11.90 -0.55
N LYS A 24 8.61 12.96 0.28
CA LYS A 24 7.39 13.58 0.78
C LYS A 24 6.51 14.15 -0.33
N SER A 25 7.11 14.69 -1.38
CA SER A 25 6.32 15.25 -2.47
C SER A 25 5.55 14.17 -3.24
N VAL A 26 6.11 12.97 -3.36
CA VAL A 26 5.43 11.84 -3.98
C VAL A 26 4.28 11.37 -3.11
N THR A 27 4.50 11.21 -1.80
CA THR A 27 3.42 10.79 -0.90
C THR A 27 2.28 11.79 -0.89
N GLU A 28 2.58 13.08 -0.92
CA GLU A 28 1.55 14.13 -0.95
C GLU A 28 0.75 14.08 -2.24
N THR A 29 1.42 13.88 -3.37
CA THR A 29 0.76 13.80 -4.68
C THR A 29 -0.16 12.58 -4.75
N PHE A 30 0.35 11.42 -4.37
CA PHE A 30 -0.43 10.18 -4.37
C PHE A 30 -1.61 10.28 -3.40
N ALA A 31 -1.37 10.86 -2.22
CA ALA A 31 -2.42 11.04 -1.23
C ALA A 31 -3.55 11.92 -1.76
N ARG A 32 -3.21 13.01 -2.44
CA ARG A 32 -4.21 13.90 -3.03
C ARG A 32 -5.05 13.18 -4.07
N ILE A 33 -4.40 12.43 -4.96
CA ILE A 33 -5.08 11.69 -6.02
C ILE A 33 -6.06 10.70 -5.41
N LEU A 34 -5.61 9.89 -4.46
CA LEU A 34 -6.45 8.84 -3.88
C LEU A 34 -7.54 9.40 -2.99
N THR A 35 -7.28 10.51 -2.31
CA THR A 35 -8.31 11.19 -1.52
C THR A 35 -9.45 11.68 -2.42
N LEU A 36 -9.11 12.22 -3.59
CA LEU A 36 -10.12 12.65 -4.55
C LEU A 36 -10.95 11.49 -5.08
N GLU A 37 -10.40 10.28 -5.07
CA GLU A 37 -11.10 9.09 -5.51
C GLU A 37 -11.90 8.41 -4.39
N GLY A 38 -11.94 9.02 -3.22
CA GLY A 38 -12.78 8.55 -2.13
C GLY A 38 -12.09 7.70 -1.08
N PHE A 39 -10.76 7.54 -1.15
CA PHE A 39 -10.02 6.81 -0.13
C PHE A 39 -9.65 7.71 1.04
N GLN A 40 -9.54 7.12 2.22
CA GLN A 40 -8.85 7.76 3.33
C GLN A 40 -7.38 7.39 3.21
N VAL A 41 -6.48 8.38 3.28
CA VAL A 41 -5.08 8.16 3.00
C VAL A 41 -4.23 8.60 4.18
N GLU A 42 -3.32 7.71 4.60
CA GLU A 42 -2.28 8.02 5.56
C GLU A 42 -0.94 7.89 4.85
N THR A 43 0.03 8.70 5.25
CA THR A 43 1.35 8.71 4.60
C THR A 43 2.46 8.58 5.62
N ALA A 44 3.52 7.90 5.22
CA ALA A 44 4.73 7.79 6.01
C ALA A 44 5.95 7.94 5.10
N VAL A 45 7.00 8.59 5.61
CA VAL A 45 8.20 8.87 4.82
C VAL A 45 9.37 7.96 5.18
N SER A 46 9.12 6.92 5.95
CA SER A 46 10.13 5.91 6.26
C SER A 46 9.42 4.58 6.56
N ALA A 47 10.18 3.50 6.44
CA ALA A 47 9.66 2.17 6.76
C ALA A 47 9.23 2.07 8.21
N GLN A 48 10.03 2.61 9.13
CA GLN A 48 9.69 2.57 10.56
C GLN A 48 8.41 3.33 10.86
N ALA A 49 8.29 4.57 10.34
CA ALA A 49 7.07 5.34 10.52
C ALA A 49 5.86 4.64 9.89
N GLY A 50 6.08 3.98 8.75
CA GLY A 50 5.04 3.21 8.08
C GLY A 50 4.53 2.05 8.92
N LEU A 51 5.43 1.32 9.57
CA LEU A 51 5.04 0.22 10.44
C LEU A 51 4.26 0.71 11.66
N GLU A 52 4.72 1.78 12.28
CA GLU A 52 4.03 2.37 13.43
C GLU A 52 2.62 2.84 13.05
N LEU A 53 2.52 3.50 11.91
CA LEU A 53 1.25 3.99 11.43
C LEU A 53 0.31 2.85 11.08
N ALA A 54 0.84 1.79 10.45
CA ALA A 54 0.04 0.61 10.12
C ALA A 54 -0.54 -0.05 11.37
N ASP A 55 0.25 -0.13 12.45
CA ASP A 55 -0.23 -0.66 13.72
C ASP A 55 -1.41 0.16 14.27
N ASN A 56 -1.39 1.47 14.06
CA ASN A 56 -2.40 2.36 14.62
C ASN A 56 -3.65 2.47 13.77
N VAL A 57 -3.52 2.52 12.44
CA VAL A 57 -4.67 2.80 11.57
C VAL A 57 -5.27 1.56 10.93
N HIS A 58 -4.58 0.42 10.96
CA HIS A 58 -5.05 -0.82 10.34
C HIS A 58 -5.50 -0.59 8.89
N PRO A 59 -4.57 -0.25 7.98
CA PRO A 59 -4.95 0.08 6.60
C PRO A 59 -5.56 -1.11 5.88
N ASP A 60 -6.40 -0.82 4.90
CA ASP A 60 -6.98 -1.84 4.02
C ASP A 60 -6.04 -2.21 2.89
N GLY A 61 -5.06 -1.36 2.59
CA GLY A 61 -4.02 -1.64 1.62
C GLY A 61 -2.84 -0.72 1.85
N ILE A 62 -1.66 -1.16 1.40
CA ILE A 62 -0.42 -0.39 1.54
C ILE A 62 0.25 -0.27 0.18
N LEU A 63 0.62 0.97 -0.17
CA LEU A 63 1.45 1.25 -1.34
C LEU A 63 2.84 1.62 -0.84
N LEU A 64 3.83 0.86 -1.29
CA LEU A 64 5.22 1.07 -0.91
C LEU A 64 5.98 1.48 -2.16
N ASP A 65 6.21 2.79 -2.30
CA ASP A 65 6.92 3.33 -3.47
C ASP A 65 8.41 3.37 -3.17
N LEU A 66 9.14 2.47 -3.81
CA LEU A 66 10.55 2.30 -3.53
C LEU A 66 11.42 3.22 -4.38
N ARG A 67 11.94 4.25 -3.73
CA ARG A 67 13.11 5.01 -4.21
C ARG A 67 14.36 4.55 -3.49
N MET A 68 14.19 3.76 -2.45
CA MET A 68 15.26 3.12 -1.70
C MET A 68 15.50 1.71 -2.27
N PRO A 69 16.58 1.05 -1.86
CA PRO A 69 16.87 -0.31 -2.31
C PRO A 69 15.73 -1.26 -1.99
N ILE A 70 15.48 -2.22 -2.86
CA ILE A 70 14.42 -3.21 -2.69
C ILE A 70 14.56 -3.97 -1.37
N THR A 71 15.78 -4.10 -0.84
CA THR A 71 16.01 -4.78 0.43
C THR A 71 15.30 -4.08 1.59
N SER A 72 15.18 -2.74 1.54
CA SER A 72 14.42 -1.99 2.54
C SER A 72 12.93 -2.33 2.48
N GLY A 73 12.40 -2.49 1.28
CA GLY A 73 11.02 -2.92 1.09
C GLY A 73 10.79 -4.33 1.61
N LEU A 74 11.75 -5.24 1.41
CA LEU A 74 11.66 -6.58 1.96
C LEU A 74 11.65 -6.57 3.48
N GLN A 75 12.49 -5.76 4.11
CA GLN A 75 12.51 -5.64 5.56
C GLN A 75 11.18 -5.12 6.10
N PHE A 76 10.61 -4.13 5.44
CA PHE A 76 9.28 -3.62 5.79
C PHE A 76 8.24 -4.73 5.71
N LEU A 77 8.23 -5.47 4.60
CA LEU A 77 7.26 -6.56 4.40
C LEU A 77 7.42 -7.66 5.43
N ARG A 78 8.64 -8.07 5.73
CA ARG A 78 8.89 -9.10 6.75
C ARG A 78 8.34 -8.68 8.09
N SER A 79 8.61 -7.44 8.47
CA SER A 79 8.13 -6.88 9.74
C SER A 79 6.61 -6.80 9.77
N LEU A 80 6.01 -6.38 8.65
CA LEU A 80 4.56 -6.28 8.52
C LEU A 80 3.91 -7.64 8.68
N ARG A 81 4.42 -8.65 7.95
CA ARG A 81 3.86 -10.00 7.97
C ARG A 81 4.06 -10.71 9.30
N ALA A 82 5.03 -10.28 10.10
CA ALA A 82 5.24 -10.81 11.43
C ALA A 82 4.23 -10.31 12.46
N ARG A 83 3.48 -9.26 12.13
CA ARG A 83 2.43 -8.73 13.01
C ARG A 83 1.11 -9.43 12.70
N PRO A 84 0.51 -10.16 13.66
CA PRO A 84 -0.70 -10.95 13.37
C PRO A 84 -1.84 -10.14 12.77
N HIS A 85 -2.07 -8.93 13.27
CA HIS A 85 -3.17 -8.09 12.80
C HIS A 85 -2.91 -7.43 11.45
N LEU A 86 -1.67 -7.51 10.94
CA LEU A 86 -1.29 -6.94 9.64
C LEU A 86 -0.81 -8.02 8.66
N ALA A 87 -0.83 -9.28 9.07
CA ALA A 87 -0.26 -10.37 8.29
C ALA A 87 -0.93 -10.56 6.94
N GLN A 88 -2.19 -10.15 6.79
CA GLN A 88 -2.96 -10.35 5.57
C GLN A 88 -3.22 -9.06 4.79
N VAL A 89 -2.75 -7.91 5.26
CA VAL A 89 -3.05 -6.65 4.56
C VAL A 89 -2.39 -6.66 3.18
N PRO A 90 -3.13 -6.31 2.12
CA PRO A 90 -2.57 -6.28 0.77
C PRO A 90 -1.50 -5.20 0.63
N VAL A 91 -0.40 -5.55 -0.01
CA VAL A 91 0.70 -4.62 -0.25
C VAL A 91 1.08 -4.64 -1.72
N ALA A 92 1.21 -3.46 -2.31
CA ALA A 92 1.79 -3.30 -3.63
C ALA A 92 3.09 -2.51 -3.51
N ILE A 93 4.14 -3.04 -4.13
CA ILE A 93 5.43 -2.38 -4.21
C ILE A 93 5.55 -1.76 -5.59
N ILE A 94 5.88 -0.48 -5.64
CA ILE A 94 6.11 0.24 -6.88
C ILE A 94 7.61 0.52 -6.96
N THR A 95 8.27 0.01 -7.99
CA THR A 95 9.73 0.09 -8.08
C THR A 95 10.18 0.45 -9.49
N GLY A 96 11.32 1.14 -9.59
CA GLY A 96 11.99 1.37 -10.86
C GLY A 96 13.01 0.29 -11.21
N ASP A 97 13.19 -0.69 -10.37
CA ASP A 97 14.14 -1.78 -10.60
C ASP A 97 13.45 -2.91 -11.36
N TYR A 98 13.74 -2.99 -12.67
CA TYR A 98 13.12 -3.97 -13.56
C TYR A 98 13.77 -5.34 -13.52
N PHE A 99 14.94 -5.45 -12.89
CA PHE A 99 15.75 -6.67 -12.93
C PHE A 99 15.95 -7.20 -11.51
N LEU A 100 14.86 -7.63 -10.89
CA LEU A 100 14.91 -8.19 -9.54
C LEU A 100 15.53 -9.59 -9.59
N ALA A 101 16.52 -9.85 -8.74
CA ALA A 101 17.13 -11.16 -8.62
C ALA A 101 16.09 -12.20 -8.22
N GLU A 102 16.27 -13.43 -8.70
CA GLU A 102 15.30 -14.50 -8.46
C GLU A 102 14.99 -14.74 -6.98
N PRO A 103 15.99 -14.75 -6.06
CA PRO A 103 15.69 -14.92 -4.65
C PRO A 103 14.80 -13.82 -4.09
N ILE A 104 14.97 -12.58 -4.58
CA ILE A 104 14.12 -11.44 -4.17
C ILE A 104 12.71 -11.64 -4.69
N GLN A 105 12.56 -12.03 -5.96
CA GLN A 105 11.24 -12.28 -6.54
C GLN A 105 10.49 -13.35 -5.76
N THR A 106 11.20 -14.44 -5.42
CA THR A 106 10.61 -15.55 -4.67
C THR A 106 10.15 -15.08 -3.30
N GLU A 107 10.95 -14.29 -2.61
CA GLU A 107 10.58 -13.79 -1.29
C GLU A 107 9.38 -12.85 -1.36
N LEU A 108 9.34 -11.98 -2.37
CA LEU A 108 8.19 -11.08 -2.55
C LEU A 108 6.90 -11.86 -2.77
N GLU A 109 6.96 -12.93 -3.54
CA GLU A 109 5.80 -13.81 -3.74
C GLU A 109 5.38 -14.49 -2.43
N MET A 110 6.34 -14.99 -1.66
CA MET A 110 6.06 -15.61 -0.37
C MET A 110 5.44 -14.63 0.61
N LEU A 111 5.84 -13.39 0.55
CA LEU A 111 5.28 -12.32 1.39
C LEU A 111 4.01 -11.71 0.80
N ARG A 112 3.53 -12.25 -0.31
CA ARG A 112 2.27 -11.88 -0.95
C ARG A 112 2.23 -10.41 -1.35
N ALA A 113 3.33 -9.88 -1.85
CA ALA A 113 3.39 -8.52 -2.36
C ALA A 113 3.14 -8.52 -3.86
N THR A 114 2.32 -7.57 -4.31
CA THR A 114 2.18 -7.27 -5.74
C THR A 114 3.30 -6.32 -6.12
N VAL A 115 3.95 -6.57 -7.25
CA VAL A 115 5.04 -5.70 -7.73
C VAL A 115 4.58 -5.01 -8.99
N LYS A 116 4.69 -3.69 -9.01
CA LYS A 116 4.43 -2.85 -10.19
C LYS A 116 5.68 -2.03 -10.49
N PHE A 117 5.91 -1.79 -11.76
CA PHE A 117 7.11 -1.08 -12.20
C PHE A 117 6.78 0.34 -12.61
N LYS A 118 7.70 1.26 -12.31
CA LYS A 118 7.58 2.65 -12.77
C LYS A 118 7.82 2.70 -14.28
N PRO A 119 7.23 3.68 -15.01
CA PRO A 119 6.41 4.78 -14.48
C PRO A 119 5.00 4.32 -14.11
N MET A 120 4.40 5.01 -13.13
CA MET A 120 3.04 4.73 -12.67
C MET A 120 2.20 5.95 -13.01
N TRP A 121 1.26 5.79 -13.93
CA TRP A 121 0.36 6.87 -14.34
C TRP A 121 -0.80 7.00 -13.34
N LEU A 122 -1.49 8.13 -13.43
CA LEU A 122 -2.61 8.43 -12.53
C LEU A 122 -3.66 7.32 -12.54
N GLU A 123 -4.08 6.89 -13.71
CA GLU A 123 -5.09 5.85 -13.84
C GLU A 123 -4.61 4.51 -13.29
N ASP A 124 -3.32 4.22 -13.46
CA ASP A 124 -2.71 2.99 -12.95
C ASP A 124 -2.70 2.98 -11.43
N LEU A 125 -2.40 4.13 -10.82
CA LEU A 125 -2.38 4.26 -9.38
C LEU A 125 -3.76 4.01 -8.78
N VAL A 126 -4.78 4.64 -9.35
CA VAL A 126 -6.15 4.49 -8.89
C VAL A 126 -6.62 3.04 -9.05
N ALA A 127 -6.35 2.44 -10.21
CA ALA A 127 -6.72 1.04 -10.47
C ALA A 127 -6.03 0.10 -9.49
N LEU A 128 -4.75 0.34 -9.21
CA LEU A 128 -3.99 -0.48 -8.28
C LEU A 128 -4.58 -0.39 -6.86
N ALA A 129 -4.87 0.82 -6.41
CA ALA A 129 -5.45 1.03 -5.09
C ALA A 129 -6.79 0.30 -4.96
N ARG A 130 -7.65 0.41 -5.97
CA ARG A 130 -8.94 -0.29 -5.95
C ARG A 130 -8.79 -1.80 -5.92
N THR A 131 -7.86 -2.33 -6.71
CA THR A 131 -7.58 -3.76 -6.74
C THR A 131 -7.09 -4.24 -5.38
N LEU A 132 -6.23 -3.47 -4.72
CA LEU A 132 -5.71 -3.85 -3.41
C LEU A 132 -6.81 -3.97 -2.37
N VAL A 133 -7.72 -3.00 -2.30
CA VAL A 133 -8.67 -2.93 -1.19
C VAL A 133 -9.99 -3.64 -1.48
N TYR A 134 -10.34 -3.84 -2.74
CA TYR A 134 -11.60 -4.50 -3.10
C TYR A 134 -11.41 -5.88 -3.74
N GLY A 135 -10.16 -6.20 -4.08
CA GLY A 135 -9.83 -7.46 -4.75
C GLY A 135 -10.15 -7.43 -6.20
#